data_65644ea6ea3d00da0611747bab8db301
#
_entry.id   65644ea6ea3d00da0611747bab8db301
#
_cell.length_a   1.000
_cell.length_b   1.000
_cell.length_c   1.000
_cell.angle_alpha   90.00
_cell.angle_beta   90.00
_cell.angle_gamma   90.00
#
_symmetry.space_group_name_H-M   'P 1'
#
loop_
_entity.id
_entity.type
_entity.pdbx_description
1 polymer ?
#
loop_
_entity_poly.entity_id
_entity_poly.type
_entity_poly.pdbx_seq_one_letter_code
_entity_poly.pdbx_strand_id
1 'polypeptide(L)'
;MKVVTAKEMRELDRRATAEYGVPSLLLMENAGAAVAAEVERRFGPVRGKRIVVCCGKGNNGGDGLVAARHLHNRGAAVRVLLSAKRAEIAGDPRINLQILEKTGLPILPVETAEQVAGAREAMAGSDLLLDALLGTGLTGAAKGVAASLITAMNEAGRPVVALDLPSGLGSDDGLLRGPCVRATCTVSFALPKRSLLLYPAAAAAGELVVADIGMPAPLLCDPAILLEVLEPADVAAAFPPRDPDAHKGSYGHVLVVAGSVGKTGAAALCSLAALRVGAGLVTLALPESLNDAMEAKLTEVMTVPLPETEERTLSRAALEKLLPLLEGKTAVALGPGLSTHPSTVALVWELVAAARIPLVVDADGINALAHRLEALGKITAPLVLTPHPGELSRLLTVGTQEVQEQRVPIAQKVAQTYNLTLVLKGARTVVASPKGQVAINPTGNPGMATAGTGDVLTGVLAGLIAQGGDLDLKVRAGVYLHGLAGDLAAEALTAEAMLAGDLLERLPEAIRRVKGAAPARAPSAG
;
A
#
# COMPACT_ATOMS: atom_id res chain seq x y z
N MET A 1 6.78 5.88 -5.92
CA MET A 1 8.16 5.44 -5.55
C MET A 1 8.32 3.94 -5.77
N LYS A 2 9.45 3.45 -6.32
CA LYS A 2 9.71 2.01 -6.49
C LYS A 2 9.89 1.30 -5.15
N VAL A 3 9.55 0.00 -5.10
CA VAL A 3 9.64 -0.87 -3.91
C VAL A 3 10.40 -2.13 -4.31
N VAL A 4 11.38 -2.52 -3.52
CA VAL A 4 12.34 -3.56 -3.90
C VAL A 4 12.35 -4.76 -2.97
N THR A 5 12.77 -5.90 -3.52
CA THR A 5 13.25 -7.07 -2.78
C THR A 5 14.72 -6.90 -2.40
N ALA A 6 15.20 -7.75 -1.48
CA ALA A 6 16.63 -7.82 -1.17
C ALA A 6 17.51 -8.08 -2.41
N LYS A 7 17.02 -8.89 -3.35
CA LYS A 7 17.75 -9.20 -4.58
C LYS A 7 17.84 -7.98 -5.49
N GLU A 8 16.73 -7.29 -5.70
CA GLU A 8 16.67 -6.07 -6.52
C GLU A 8 17.54 -4.97 -5.90
N MET A 9 17.49 -4.74 -4.58
CA MET A 9 18.33 -3.73 -3.94
C MET A 9 19.83 -4.04 -4.11
N ARG A 10 20.26 -5.29 -3.88
CA ARG A 10 21.66 -5.68 -4.12
C ARG A 10 22.11 -5.47 -5.57
N GLU A 11 21.22 -5.70 -6.53
CA GLU A 11 21.52 -5.44 -7.94
C GLU A 11 21.67 -3.94 -8.22
N LEU A 12 20.83 -3.09 -7.61
CA LEU A 12 20.98 -1.64 -7.72
C LEU A 12 22.30 -1.15 -7.10
N ASP A 13 22.70 -1.65 -5.93
CA ASP A 13 23.98 -1.34 -5.28
C ASP A 13 25.16 -1.74 -6.17
N ARG A 14 25.11 -2.96 -6.74
CA ARG A 14 26.14 -3.45 -7.68
C ARG A 14 26.24 -2.54 -8.90
N ARG A 15 25.11 -2.15 -9.48
CA ARG A 15 25.05 -1.29 -10.67
C ARG A 15 25.51 0.14 -10.35
N ALA A 16 25.18 0.68 -9.18
CA ALA A 16 25.68 1.98 -8.75
C ALA A 16 27.22 2.02 -8.75
N THR A 17 27.85 0.95 -8.28
CA THR A 17 29.30 0.86 -8.28
C THR A 17 29.86 0.56 -9.69
N ALA A 18 29.30 -0.43 -10.41
CA ALA A 18 29.87 -0.91 -11.66
C ALA A 18 29.60 0.02 -12.85
N GLU A 19 28.42 0.63 -12.92
CA GLU A 19 28.00 1.44 -14.08
C GLU A 19 28.21 2.95 -13.84
N TYR A 20 28.07 3.40 -12.57
CA TYR A 20 28.16 4.82 -12.23
C TYR A 20 29.41 5.19 -11.42
N GLY A 21 30.21 4.20 -11.04
CA GLY A 21 31.46 4.44 -10.29
C GLY A 21 31.26 4.93 -8.85
N VAL A 22 30.06 4.76 -8.26
CA VAL A 22 29.79 5.17 -6.87
C VAL A 22 30.36 4.11 -5.92
N PRO A 23 31.37 4.42 -5.09
CA PRO A 23 31.91 3.45 -4.12
C PRO A 23 30.86 3.07 -3.06
N SER A 24 30.77 1.78 -2.73
CA SER A 24 29.85 1.31 -1.68
C SER A 24 30.07 1.97 -0.33
N LEU A 25 31.33 2.29 0.00
CA LEU A 25 31.69 3.04 1.21
C LEU A 25 31.04 4.43 1.27
N LEU A 26 30.87 5.09 0.11
CA LEU A 26 30.19 6.38 0.03
C LEU A 26 28.69 6.24 0.31
N LEU A 27 28.04 5.21 -0.25
CA LEU A 27 26.62 4.92 0.04
C LEU A 27 26.42 4.63 1.53
N MET A 28 27.30 3.85 2.16
CA MET A 28 27.28 3.55 3.59
C MET A 28 27.49 4.81 4.46
N GLU A 29 28.41 5.68 4.05
CA GLU A 29 28.62 6.97 4.76
C GLU A 29 27.35 7.83 4.73
N ASN A 30 26.74 7.96 3.56
CA ASN A 30 25.50 8.72 3.40
C ASN A 30 24.34 8.09 4.18
N ALA A 31 24.22 6.76 4.21
CA ALA A 31 23.20 6.05 4.98
C ALA A 31 23.29 6.35 6.46
N GLY A 32 24.47 6.18 7.07
CA GLY A 32 24.67 6.48 8.50
C GLY A 32 24.51 7.96 8.84
N ALA A 33 24.95 8.85 7.95
CA ALA A 33 24.76 10.29 8.12
C ALA A 33 23.28 10.69 8.08
N ALA A 34 22.50 10.10 7.17
CA ALA A 34 21.05 10.32 7.07
C ALA A 34 20.30 9.83 8.31
N VAL A 35 20.70 8.67 8.87
CA VAL A 35 20.14 8.18 10.14
C VAL A 35 20.41 9.17 11.27
N ALA A 36 21.65 9.67 11.40
CA ALA A 36 21.99 10.63 12.44
C ALA A 36 21.23 11.96 12.30
N ALA A 37 20.97 12.39 11.05
CA ALA A 37 20.15 13.57 10.77
C ALA A 37 18.68 13.34 11.14
N GLU A 38 18.11 12.18 10.79
CA GLU A 38 16.73 11.83 11.13
C GLU A 38 16.52 11.69 12.65
N VAL A 39 17.48 11.10 13.37
CA VAL A 39 17.47 11.05 14.83
C VAL A 39 17.37 12.46 15.42
N GLU A 40 18.17 13.40 14.93
CA GLU A 40 18.18 14.78 15.44
C GLU A 40 16.89 15.53 15.06
N ARG A 41 16.39 15.33 13.83
CA ARG A 41 15.13 15.90 13.37
C ARG A 41 13.94 15.47 14.24
N ARG A 42 13.90 14.19 14.60
CA ARG A 42 12.77 13.56 15.31
C ARG A 42 12.83 13.76 16.82
N PHE A 43 13.98 13.58 17.39
CA PHE A 43 14.15 13.56 18.85
C PHE A 43 14.82 14.85 19.39
N GLY A 44 15.07 15.83 18.52
CA GLY A 44 15.73 17.09 18.88
C GLY A 44 17.26 16.93 19.09
N PRO A 45 17.92 18.00 19.53
CA PRO A 45 19.39 18.00 19.69
C PRO A 45 19.89 16.81 20.48
N VAL A 46 20.91 16.13 19.96
CA VAL A 46 21.45 14.89 20.56
C VAL A 46 22.55 15.12 21.59
N ARG A 47 23.04 16.35 21.72
CA ARG A 47 24.11 16.68 22.70
C ARG A 47 23.75 16.23 24.12
N GLY A 48 24.59 15.39 24.71
CA GLY A 48 24.41 14.83 26.05
C GLY A 48 23.43 13.66 26.14
N LYS A 49 22.68 13.32 25.08
CA LYS A 49 21.81 12.13 25.07
C LYS A 49 22.62 10.85 25.05
N ARG A 50 22.19 9.88 25.84
CA ARG A 50 22.76 8.52 25.88
C ARG A 50 22.13 7.69 24.78
N ILE A 51 22.92 7.33 23.79
CA ILE A 51 22.46 6.57 22.63
C ILE A 51 23.20 5.24 22.56
N VAL A 52 22.44 4.14 22.49
CA VAL A 52 23.01 2.81 22.28
C VAL A 52 22.75 2.38 20.86
N VAL A 53 23.81 1.97 20.16
CA VAL A 53 23.76 1.49 18.77
C VAL A 53 24.11 0.00 18.75
N CYS A 54 23.16 -0.83 18.35
CA CYS A 54 23.33 -2.28 18.24
C CYS A 54 23.78 -2.64 16.82
N CYS A 55 25.03 -3.05 16.64
CA CYS A 55 25.63 -3.34 15.34
C CYS A 55 25.87 -4.83 15.14
N GLY A 56 25.47 -5.35 13.97
CA GLY A 56 25.87 -6.66 13.47
C GLY A 56 27.16 -6.61 12.66
N LYS A 57 27.52 -7.75 12.02
CA LYS A 57 28.74 -7.86 11.21
C LYS A 57 28.63 -7.42 9.74
N GLY A 58 27.39 -7.25 9.25
CA GLY A 58 27.12 -6.94 7.83
C GLY A 58 27.04 -5.45 7.55
N ASN A 59 26.62 -5.09 6.34
CA ASN A 59 26.52 -3.71 5.88
C ASN A 59 25.64 -2.85 6.81
N ASN A 60 24.49 -3.38 7.26
CA ASN A 60 23.63 -2.67 8.22
C ASN A 60 24.38 -2.29 9.51
N GLY A 61 25.23 -3.21 10.02
CA GLY A 61 26.12 -2.90 11.13
C GLY A 61 27.12 -1.79 10.80
N GLY A 62 27.64 -1.78 9.56
CA GLY A 62 28.48 -0.72 9.02
C GLY A 62 27.79 0.64 9.03
N ASP A 63 26.55 0.71 8.54
CA ASP A 63 25.72 1.91 8.57
C ASP A 63 25.51 2.40 10.02
N GLY A 64 25.31 1.46 10.96
CA GLY A 64 25.23 1.74 12.39
C GLY A 64 26.51 2.32 12.98
N LEU A 65 27.69 1.83 12.56
CA LEU A 65 28.98 2.38 12.99
C LEU A 65 29.18 3.82 12.47
N VAL A 66 28.78 4.10 11.25
CA VAL A 66 28.79 5.46 10.68
C VAL A 66 27.84 6.37 11.47
N ALA A 67 26.59 5.94 11.70
CA ALA A 67 25.62 6.70 12.49
C ALA A 67 26.13 7.00 13.91
N ALA A 68 26.75 6.00 14.55
CA ALA A 68 27.37 6.17 15.88
C ALA A 68 28.43 7.27 15.88
N ARG A 69 29.30 7.32 14.87
CA ARG A 69 30.33 8.36 14.71
C ARG A 69 29.71 9.75 14.53
N HIS A 70 28.71 9.86 13.64
CA HIS A 70 28.03 11.14 13.41
C HIS A 70 27.31 11.66 14.65
N LEU A 71 26.63 10.80 15.42
CA LEU A 71 25.95 11.17 16.65
C LEU A 71 26.97 11.58 17.76
N HIS A 72 28.08 10.82 17.88
CA HIS A 72 29.16 11.16 18.79
C HIS A 72 29.76 12.55 18.48
N ASN A 73 30.06 12.82 17.22
CA ASN A 73 30.58 14.11 16.76
C ASN A 73 29.61 15.28 17.03
N ARG A 74 28.31 15.02 17.12
CA ARG A 74 27.27 16.00 17.49
C ARG A 74 27.11 16.12 19.02
N GLY A 75 27.93 15.41 19.79
CA GLY A 75 28.02 15.51 21.26
C GLY A 75 27.11 14.56 22.02
N ALA A 76 26.56 13.52 21.38
CA ALA A 76 25.85 12.45 22.07
C ALA A 76 26.83 11.54 22.86
N ALA A 77 26.39 11.01 24.00
CA ALA A 77 27.09 9.97 24.75
C ALA A 77 26.74 8.59 24.12
N VAL A 78 27.47 8.23 23.05
CA VAL A 78 27.19 7.02 22.26
C VAL A 78 27.94 5.81 22.82
N ARG A 79 27.27 4.65 22.81
CA ARG A 79 27.84 3.33 23.10
C ARG A 79 27.42 2.36 22.00
N VAL A 80 28.39 1.63 21.43
CA VAL A 80 28.11 0.58 20.44
C VAL A 80 28.11 -0.78 21.14
N LEU A 81 27.07 -1.57 20.90
CA LEU A 81 26.97 -2.99 21.23
C LEU A 81 27.23 -3.78 19.93
N LEU A 82 28.36 -4.47 19.87
CA LEU A 82 28.81 -5.19 18.68
C LEU A 82 28.51 -6.68 18.83
N SER A 83 27.51 -7.19 18.08
CA SER A 83 27.06 -8.59 18.14
C SER A 83 27.82 -9.48 17.15
N ALA A 84 29.12 -9.27 17.01
CA ALA A 84 29.99 -10.06 16.16
C ALA A 84 31.43 -9.95 16.62
N LYS A 85 32.23 -10.98 16.35
CA LYS A 85 33.69 -10.89 16.56
C LYS A 85 34.27 -9.89 15.58
N ARG A 86 35.17 -9.04 16.07
CA ARG A 86 35.85 -8.03 15.23
C ARG A 86 36.52 -8.62 13.98
N ALA A 87 37.07 -9.83 14.10
CA ALA A 87 37.70 -10.53 12.99
C ALA A 87 36.71 -10.98 11.88
N GLU A 88 35.42 -11.09 12.18
CA GLU A 88 34.37 -11.46 11.23
C GLU A 88 33.85 -10.27 10.41
N ILE A 89 34.22 -9.04 10.80
CA ILE A 89 33.79 -7.82 10.12
C ILE A 89 34.77 -7.54 8.98
N ALA A 90 34.25 -7.47 7.75
CA ALA A 90 35.04 -7.29 6.53
C ALA A 90 34.48 -6.17 5.65
N GLY A 91 35.22 -5.76 4.62
CA GLY A 91 34.80 -4.73 3.66
C GLY A 91 34.59 -3.35 4.31
N ASP A 92 33.57 -2.62 3.81
CA ASP A 92 33.25 -1.26 4.26
C ASP A 92 32.91 -1.17 5.77
N PRO A 93 32.16 -2.12 6.38
CA PRO A 93 31.97 -2.18 7.82
C PRO A 93 33.28 -2.22 8.62
N ARG A 94 34.31 -2.92 8.12
CA ARG A 94 35.61 -2.99 8.78
C ARG A 94 36.33 -1.65 8.79
N ILE A 95 36.25 -0.92 7.67
CA ILE A 95 36.83 0.43 7.57
C ILE A 95 36.19 1.35 8.62
N ASN A 96 34.87 1.35 8.70
CA ASN A 96 34.13 2.19 9.65
C ASN A 96 34.36 1.79 11.12
N LEU A 97 34.52 0.50 11.42
CA LEU A 97 34.92 0.03 12.73
C LEU A 97 36.30 0.57 13.14
N GLN A 98 37.29 0.50 12.23
CA GLN A 98 38.64 1.01 12.48
C GLN A 98 38.67 2.53 12.71
N ILE A 99 37.83 3.28 11.98
CA ILE A 99 37.67 4.72 12.20
C ILE A 99 37.11 4.96 13.60
N LEU A 100 36.04 4.25 13.97
CA LEU A 100 35.38 4.43 15.27
C LEU A 100 36.26 4.05 16.45
N GLU A 101 37.07 2.98 16.32
CA GLU A 101 38.06 2.59 17.35
C GLU A 101 39.08 3.70 17.66
N LYS A 102 39.46 4.50 16.65
CA LYS A 102 40.38 5.62 16.81
C LYS A 102 39.76 6.85 17.50
N THR A 103 38.44 6.94 17.55
CA THR A 103 37.73 8.06 18.23
C THR A 103 37.61 7.87 19.72
N GLY A 104 37.97 6.68 20.27
CA GLY A 104 37.81 6.35 21.68
C GLY A 104 36.38 6.08 22.13
N LEU A 105 35.43 5.96 21.18
CA LEU A 105 34.03 5.64 21.47
C LEU A 105 33.91 4.21 22.04
N PRO A 106 33.13 4.00 23.16
CA PRO A 106 32.99 2.70 23.78
C PRO A 106 32.31 1.69 22.83
N ILE A 107 33.04 0.61 22.50
CA ILE A 107 32.55 -0.52 21.68
C ILE A 107 32.58 -1.78 22.53
N LEU A 108 31.43 -2.26 22.96
CA LEU A 108 31.25 -3.42 23.82
C LEU A 108 30.89 -4.67 22.99
N PRO A 109 31.65 -5.76 23.11
CA PRO A 109 31.28 -7.00 22.45
C PRO A 109 30.06 -7.64 23.13
N VAL A 110 29.11 -8.17 22.32
CA VAL A 110 27.95 -8.93 22.79
C VAL A 110 27.86 -10.19 21.90
N GLU A 111 28.73 -11.15 22.20
CA GLU A 111 28.92 -12.37 21.41
C GLU A 111 28.28 -13.59 22.07
N THR A 112 27.96 -13.52 23.37
CA THR A 112 27.41 -14.62 24.16
C THR A 112 26.13 -14.20 24.91
N ALA A 113 25.36 -15.20 25.37
CA ALA A 113 24.14 -14.95 26.13
C ALA A 113 24.41 -14.21 27.46
N GLU A 114 25.55 -14.46 28.08
CA GLU A 114 25.93 -13.81 29.33
C GLU A 114 26.16 -12.31 29.12
N GLN A 115 26.76 -11.91 28.00
CA GLN A 115 27.01 -10.51 27.67
C GLN A 115 25.72 -9.75 27.35
N VAL A 116 24.61 -10.44 26.97
CA VAL A 116 23.31 -9.80 26.75
C VAL A 116 22.75 -9.17 28.02
N ALA A 117 23.09 -9.67 29.24
CA ALA A 117 22.64 -9.08 30.49
C ALA A 117 23.17 -7.65 30.64
N GLY A 118 24.48 -7.42 30.42
CA GLY A 118 25.07 -6.09 30.44
C GLY A 118 24.55 -5.18 29.30
N ALA A 119 24.22 -5.76 28.14
CA ALA A 119 23.60 -5.04 27.06
C ALA A 119 22.19 -4.54 27.45
N ARG A 120 21.38 -5.34 28.14
CA ARG A 120 20.05 -4.93 28.68
C ARG A 120 20.16 -3.71 29.60
N GLU A 121 21.11 -3.71 30.51
CA GLU A 121 21.36 -2.57 31.40
C GLU A 121 21.71 -1.30 30.61
N ALA A 122 22.62 -1.42 29.63
CA ALA A 122 23.01 -0.31 28.79
C ALA A 122 21.82 0.27 27.99
N MET A 123 20.96 -0.61 27.43
CA MET A 123 19.76 -0.21 26.69
C MET A 123 18.74 0.48 27.61
N ALA A 124 18.44 -0.09 28.77
CA ALA A 124 17.49 0.49 29.72
C ALA A 124 17.96 1.85 30.24
N GLY A 125 19.28 2.02 30.39
CA GLY A 125 19.90 3.29 30.82
C GLY A 125 20.04 4.33 29.70
N SER A 126 19.68 4.04 28.47
CA SER A 126 19.79 4.97 27.33
C SER A 126 18.55 5.86 27.17
N ASP A 127 18.64 6.86 26.33
CA ASP A 127 17.55 7.75 25.95
C ASP A 127 16.97 7.32 24.57
N LEU A 128 17.78 6.62 23.75
CA LEU A 128 17.45 6.17 22.40
C LEU A 128 18.26 4.93 22.03
N LEU A 129 17.65 4.04 21.26
CA LEU A 129 18.29 2.87 20.67
C LEU A 129 18.34 2.99 19.15
N LEU A 130 19.47 2.60 18.54
CA LEU A 130 19.61 2.37 17.11
C LEU A 130 19.77 0.89 16.85
N ASP A 131 18.91 0.35 15.99
CA ASP A 131 18.94 -1.05 15.55
C ASP A 131 19.65 -1.16 14.20
N ALA A 132 20.86 -1.69 14.22
CA ALA A 132 21.70 -1.99 13.07
C ALA A 132 22.23 -3.43 13.14
N LEU A 133 21.47 -4.37 13.76
CA LEU A 133 21.92 -5.76 13.94
C LEU A 133 21.84 -6.57 12.66
N LEU A 134 20.67 -6.58 12.02
CA LEU A 134 20.37 -7.38 10.84
C LEU A 134 19.70 -6.50 9.79
N GLY A 135 20.04 -6.71 8.52
CA GLY A 135 19.43 -6.03 7.38
C GLY A 135 18.85 -7.03 6.37
N THR A 136 18.85 -6.67 5.09
CA THR A 136 18.26 -7.44 3.98
C THR A 136 18.84 -8.85 3.78
N GLY A 137 19.91 -9.21 4.46
CA GLY A 137 20.53 -10.54 4.37
C GLY A 137 19.87 -11.62 5.23
N LEU A 138 18.87 -11.29 6.05
CA LEU A 138 18.21 -12.25 6.92
C LEU A 138 17.31 -13.21 6.12
N THR A 139 17.56 -14.51 6.29
CA THR A 139 16.69 -15.57 5.79
C THR A 139 16.09 -16.35 6.97
N GLY A 140 14.76 -16.29 7.12
CA GLY A 140 14.04 -16.93 8.22
C GLY A 140 14.04 -16.10 9.52
N ALA A 141 13.92 -16.76 10.67
CA ALA A 141 13.87 -16.11 11.98
C ALA A 141 15.27 -15.76 12.51
N ALA A 142 15.38 -14.63 13.21
CA ALA A 142 16.58 -14.31 13.99
C ALA A 142 16.81 -15.36 15.07
N LYS A 143 18.09 -15.72 15.33
CA LYS A 143 18.49 -16.78 16.28
C LYS A 143 19.63 -16.33 17.19
N GLY A 144 19.85 -17.06 18.28
CA GLY A 144 20.99 -16.87 19.19
C GLY A 144 21.05 -15.45 19.78
N VAL A 145 22.25 -14.90 19.86
CA VAL A 145 22.50 -13.57 20.46
C VAL A 145 21.68 -12.48 19.78
N ALA A 146 21.53 -12.52 18.45
CA ALA A 146 20.74 -11.52 17.74
C ALA A 146 19.27 -11.54 18.20
N ALA A 147 18.65 -12.71 18.34
CA ALA A 147 17.29 -12.84 18.85
C ALA A 147 17.16 -12.30 20.29
N SER A 148 18.15 -12.59 21.14
CA SER A 148 18.18 -12.08 22.53
C SER A 148 18.32 -10.56 22.59
N LEU A 149 19.14 -9.96 21.72
CA LEU A 149 19.29 -8.51 21.61
C LEU A 149 18.02 -7.83 21.10
N ILE A 150 17.35 -8.42 20.11
CA ILE A 150 16.05 -7.95 19.60
C ILE A 150 15.02 -7.91 20.75
N THR A 151 14.95 -8.99 21.53
CA THR A 151 14.06 -9.04 22.70
C THR A 151 14.43 -7.96 23.72
N ALA A 152 15.73 -7.80 24.01
CA ALA A 152 16.22 -6.78 24.94
C ALA A 152 15.88 -5.35 24.49
N MET A 153 16.00 -5.04 23.19
CA MET A 153 15.61 -3.74 22.64
C MET A 153 14.11 -3.48 22.83
N ASN A 154 13.27 -4.47 22.55
CA ASN A 154 11.82 -4.33 22.72
C ASN A 154 11.39 -4.15 24.19
N GLU A 155 12.13 -4.75 25.13
CA GLU A 155 11.86 -4.69 26.58
C GLU A 155 12.47 -3.43 27.25
N ALA A 156 13.38 -2.74 26.59
CA ALA A 156 14.06 -1.58 27.17
C ALA A 156 13.14 -0.37 27.41
N GLY A 157 11.95 -0.34 26.80
CA GLY A 157 10.99 0.76 26.92
C GLY A 157 11.51 2.10 26.40
N ARG A 158 12.43 2.07 25.44
CA ARG A 158 13.05 3.25 24.82
C ARG A 158 12.63 3.34 23.36
N PRO A 159 12.57 4.55 22.76
CA PRO A 159 12.41 4.70 21.33
C PRO A 159 13.50 3.93 20.59
N VAL A 160 13.12 3.25 19.49
CA VAL A 160 14.06 2.53 18.63
C VAL A 160 14.00 3.10 17.23
N VAL A 161 15.15 3.47 16.67
CA VAL A 161 15.31 3.79 15.24
C VAL A 161 15.98 2.62 14.55
N ALA A 162 15.27 1.97 13.64
CA ALA A 162 15.80 0.87 12.84
C ALA A 162 16.49 1.41 11.57
N LEU A 163 17.65 0.87 11.27
CA LEU A 163 18.41 1.16 10.07
C LEU A 163 18.02 0.16 8.97
N ASP A 164 17.61 0.66 7.85
CA ASP A 164 17.15 -0.05 6.65
C ASP A 164 15.88 -0.92 6.87
N LEU A 165 15.93 -1.83 7.83
CA LEU A 165 14.85 -2.75 8.25
C LEU A 165 14.94 -2.99 9.75
N PRO A 166 13.81 -3.11 10.48
CA PRO A 166 13.83 -3.67 11.82
C PRO A 166 14.46 -5.05 11.84
N SER A 167 15.47 -5.25 12.71
CA SER A 167 16.13 -6.54 12.81
C SER A 167 15.17 -7.66 13.18
N GLY A 168 15.23 -8.75 12.43
CA GLY A 168 14.28 -9.86 12.56
C GLY A 168 13.22 -9.90 11.45
N LEU A 169 13.01 -8.81 10.68
CA LEU A 169 12.18 -8.83 9.48
C LEU A 169 12.92 -9.42 8.28
N GLY A 170 12.22 -10.25 7.50
CA GLY A 170 12.60 -10.50 6.11
C GLY A 170 12.29 -9.28 5.24
N SER A 171 13.00 -9.09 4.14
CA SER A 171 12.81 -7.92 3.26
C SER A 171 11.68 -8.07 2.24
N ASP A 172 11.33 -9.31 1.85
CA ASP A 172 10.64 -9.58 0.59
C ASP A 172 9.14 -9.84 0.74
N ASP A 173 8.66 -10.05 1.97
CA ASP A 173 7.24 -10.29 2.26
C ASP A 173 6.80 -9.64 3.58
N GLY A 174 5.48 -9.69 3.85
CA GLY A 174 4.88 -9.11 5.05
C GLY A 174 4.87 -10.01 6.29
N LEU A 175 5.66 -11.10 6.34
CA LEU A 175 5.56 -12.12 7.37
C LEU A 175 6.50 -11.87 8.55
N LEU A 176 5.99 -12.15 9.76
CA LEU A 176 6.78 -12.20 10.99
C LEU A 176 7.12 -13.67 11.29
N ARG A 177 8.42 -14.03 11.17
CA ARG A 177 8.87 -15.42 11.34
C ARG A 177 9.49 -15.71 12.70
N GLY A 178 9.70 -14.68 13.53
CA GLY A 178 10.34 -14.81 14.84
C GLY A 178 10.45 -13.46 15.54
N PRO A 179 11.35 -13.35 16.54
CA PRO A 179 11.61 -12.07 17.21
C PRO A 179 11.99 -10.99 16.20
N CYS A 180 11.32 -9.84 16.31
CA CYS A 180 11.52 -8.68 15.46
C CYS A 180 11.55 -7.43 16.31
N VAL A 181 12.42 -6.48 16.00
CA VAL A 181 12.45 -5.16 16.62
C VAL A 181 11.17 -4.41 16.27
N ARG A 182 10.56 -3.80 17.30
CA ARG A 182 9.43 -2.88 17.14
C ARG A 182 9.99 -1.46 17.13
N ALA A 183 10.24 -0.94 15.94
CA ALA A 183 10.81 0.38 15.78
C ALA A 183 9.77 1.48 16.01
N THR A 184 10.21 2.61 16.56
CA THR A 184 9.46 3.87 16.56
C THR A 184 9.49 4.48 15.15
N CYS A 185 10.64 4.31 14.48
CA CYS A 185 10.88 4.79 13.13
C CYS A 185 11.88 3.86 12.44
N THR A 186 11.67 3.63 11.15
CA THR A 186 12.64 2.93 10.28
C THR A 186 13.14 3.88 9.21
N VAL A 187 14.46 4.04 9.11
CA VAL A 187 15.12 4.79 8.05
C VAL A 187 15.62 3.81 7.01
N SER A 188 14.85 3.63 5.95
CA SER A 188 15.18 2.73 4.85
C SER A 188 16.00 3.47 3.79
N PHE A 189 16.97 2.79 3.17
CA PHE A 189 17.94 3.41 2.28
C PHE A 189 17.58 3.26 0.81
N ALA A 190 17.68 4.35 0.07
CA ALA A 190 17.40 4.51 -1.36
C ALA A 190 15.94 4.18 -1.74
N LEU A 191 15.50 2.94 -1.54
CA LEU A 191 14.14 2.47 -1.84
C LEU A 191 13.59 1.62 -0.68
N PRO A 192 12.28 1.68 -0.41
CA PRO A 192 11.66 0.87 0.64
C PRO A 192 11.61 -0.61 0.22
N LYS A 193 11.80 -1.50 1.21
CA LYS A 193 11.66 -2.94 1.03
C LYS A 193 10.19 -3.34 1.20
N ARG A 194 9.78 -4.44 0.55
CA ARG A 194 8.38 -4.90 0.53
C ARG A 194 7.80 -5.09 1.93
N SER A 195 8.56 -5.66 2.85
CA SER A 195 8.12 -5.93 4.23
C SER A 195 7.76 -4.66 5.02
N LEU A 196 8.36 -3.52 4.69
CA LEU A 196 8.06 -2.24 5.35
C LEU A 196 6.68 -1.70 4.99
N LEU A 197 6.06 -2.24 3.94
CA LEU A 197 4.77 -1.78 3.41
C LEU A 197 3.65 -2.80 3.59
N LEU A 198 3.95 -4.08 3.88
CA LEU A 198 2.97 -5.16 3.97
C LEU A 198 2.77 -5.61 5.42
N TYR A 199 1.50 -5.71 5.84
CA TYR A 199 1.15 -6.24 7.16
C TYR A 199 1.22 -7.77 7.20
N PRO A 200 1.60 -8.36 8.36
CA PRO A 200 1.84 -7.72 9.67
C PRO A 200 3.22 -7.07 9.86
N ALA A 201 4.20 -7.31 8.99
CA ALA A 201 5.58 -6.82 9.13
C ALA A 201 5.67 -5.28 9.20
N ALA A 202 4.87 -4.57 8.43
CA ALA A 202 4.84 -3.11 8.42
C ALA A 202 4.53 -2.50 9.81
N ALA A 203 3.81 -3.22 10.68
CA ALA A 203 3.54 -2.76 12.04
C ALA A 203 4.81 -2.67 12.91
N ALA A 204 5.85 -3.43 12.58
CA ALA A 204 7.12 -3.40 13.30
C ALA A 204 8.04 -2.24 12.85
N ALA A 205 7.78 -1.67 11.67
CA ALA A 205 8.61 -0.60 11.09
C ALA A 205 8.41 0.77 11.78
N GLY A 206 7.29 0.97 12.47
CA GLY A 206 6.92 2.31 12.94
C GLY A 206 6.71 3.28 11.78
N GLU A 207 7.09 4.52 11.95
CA GLU A 207 7.07 5.48 10.86
C GLU A 207 8.21 5.22 9.88
N LEU A 208 7.87 5.06 8.60
CA LEU A 208 8.84 4.79 7.54
C LEU A 208 9.37 6.09 6.94
N VAL A 209 10.68 6.24 6.95
CA VAL A 209 11.42 7.30 6.25
C VAL A 209 12.32 6.65 5.22
N VAL A 210 12.26 7.11 3.97
CA VAL A 210 13.18 6.67 2.91
C VAL A 210 14.25 7.73 2.74
N ALA A 211 15.48 7.37 3.05
CA ALA A 211 16.62 8.28 3.00
C ALA A 211 17.31 8.22 1.63
N ASP A 212 17.59 9.39 1.07
CA ASP A 212 18.52 9.52 -0.05
C ASP A 212 19.94 9.24 0.44
N ILE A 213 20.59 8.28 -0.19
CA ILE A 213 21.97 7.90 0.12
C ILE A 213 22.93 8.23 -1.04
N GLY A 214 22.47 8.99 -2.04
CA GLY A 214 23.22 9.32 -3.23
C GLY A 214 23.19 8.23 -4.29
N MET A 215 22.14 7.39 -4.30
CA MET A 215 21.90 6.42 -5.37
C MET A 215 21.59 7.15 -6.68
N PRO A 216 22.22 6.77 -7.84
CA PRO A 216 21.92 7.39 -9.12
C PRO A 216 20.42 7.36 -9.47
N ALA A 217 19.84 8.50 -9.81
CA ALA A 217 18.41 8.64 -10.10
C ALA A 217 17.85 7.66 -11.14
N PRO A 218 18.56 7.29 -12.24
CA PRO A 218 18.07 6.28 -13.17
C PRO A 218 17.86 4.90 -12.53
N LEU A 219 18.62 4.54 -11.50
CA LEU A 219 18.46 3.28 -10.78
C LEU A 219 17.22 3.31 -9.86
N LEU A 220 16.90 4.46 -9.28
CA LEU A 220 15.70 4.63 -8.44
C LEU A 220 14.39 4.55 -9.24
N CYS A 221 14.46 4.80 -10.56
CA CYS A 221 13.34 4.76 -11.48
C CYS A 221 13.39 3.58 -12.46
N ASP A 222 14.19 2.54 -12.17
CA ASP A 222 14.40 1.40 -13.08
C ASP A 222 13.06 0.77 -13.49
N PRO A 223 12.70 0.73 -14.79
CA PRO A 223 11.45 0.16 -15.27
C PRO A 223 11.35 -1.36 -15.06
N ALA A 224 12.47 -2.05 -14.84
CA ALA A 224 12.46 -3.47 -14.51
C ALA A 224 11.85 -3.75 -13.13
N ILE A 225 11.82 -2.77 -12.21
CA ILE A 225 11.15 -2.86 -10.91
C ILE A 225 9.67 -2.58 -11.12
N LEU A 226 8.85 -3.62 -11.05
CA LEU A 226 7.42 -3.56 -11.34
C LEU A 226 6.55 -3.18 -10.15
N LEU A 227 7.09 -3.24 -8.92
CA LEU A 227 6.36 -2.89 -7.70
C LEU A 227 6.67 -1.45 -7.30
N GLU A 228 5.62 -0.72 -6.91
CA GLU A 228 5.74 0.66 -6.40
C GLU A 228 4.76 0.92 -5.25
N VAL A 229 5.02 1.92 -4.45
CA VAL A 229 4.07 2.52 -3.51
C VAL A 229 3.54 3.81 -4.12
N LEU A 230 2.22 4.01 -4.02
CA LEU A 230 1.57 5.20 -4.55
C LEU A 230 1.94 6.45 -3.74
N GLU A 231 2.19 7.53 -4.44
CA GLU A 231 2.44 8.85 -3.86
C GLU A 231 1.39 9.85 -4.40
N PRO A 232 1.11 10.96 -3.68
CA PRO A 232 0.12 11.94 -4.13
C PRO A 232 0.39 12.46 -5.56
N ALA A 233 1.65 12.66 -5.92
CA ALA A 233 2.05 13.13 -7.25
C ALA A 233 1.70 12.14 -8.37
N ASP A 234 1.82 10.82 -8.10
CA ASP A 234 1.53 9.77 -9.07
C ASP A 234 0.05 9.77 -9.47
N VAL A 235 -0.83 10.08 -8.53
CA VAL A 235 -2.29 10.04 -8.73
C VAL A 235 -2.88 11.39 -9.13
N ALA A 236 -2.15 12.48 -8.96
CA ALA A 236 -2.61 13.83 -9.30
C ALA A 236 -2.95 13.98 -10.81
N ALA A 237 -2.22 13.26 -11.68
CA ALA A 237 -2.45 13.25 -13.12
C ALA A 237 -3.82 12.67 -13.52
N ALA A 238 -4.49 11.93 -12.62
CA ALA A 238 -5.85 11.45 -12.86
C ALA A 238 -6.91 12.57 -12.85
N PHE A 239 -6.55 13.78 -12.38
CA PHE A 239 -7.44 14.91 -12.20
C PHE A 239 -7.00 16.13 -13.04
N PRO A 240 -7.05 16.04 -14.38
CA PRO A 240 -6.74 17.17 -15.23
C PRO A 240 -7.70 18.34 -14.96
N PRO A 241 -7.32 19.58 -15.28
CA PRO A 241 -8.24 20.71 -15.26
C PRO A 241 -9.47 20.41 -16.10
N ARG A 242 -10.65 20.80 -15.60
CA ARG A 242 -11.89 20.68 -16.34
C ARG A 242 -11.99 21.81 -17.38
N ASP A 243 -12.46 21.46 -18.57
CA ASP A 243 -12.73 22.44 -19.62
C ASP A 243 -13.91 23.33 -19.17
N PRO A 244 -13.77 24.67 -19.24
CA PRO A 244 -14.87 25.58 -18.93
C PRO A 244 -16.12 25.41 -19.81
N ASP A 245 -15.96 24.88 -21.03
CA ASP A 245 -17.05 24.62 -21.99
C ASP A 245 -17.58 23.17 -21.93
N ALA A 246 -17.18 22.40 -20.90
CA ALA A 246 -17.62 21.03 -20.76
C ALA A 246 -19.09 20.94 -20.28
N HIS A 247 -19.78 19.90 -20.73
CA HIS A 247 -21.13 19.53 -20.28
C HIS A 247 -21.12 18.19 -19.52
N LYS A 248 -22.26 17.80 -18.92
CA LYS A 248 -22.35 16.57 -18.12
C LYS A 248 -21.89 15.30 -18.88
N GLY A 249 -22.13 15.20 -20.19
CA GLY A 249 -21.67 14.08 -21.02
C GLY A 249 -20.14 14.02 -21.19
N SER A 250 -19.43 15.15 -21.06
CA SER A 250 -17.95 15.20 -21.17
C SER A 250 -17.24 14.42 -20.07
N TYR A 251 -17.91 14.15 -18.95
CA TYR A 251 -17.36 13.46 -17.78
C TYR A 251 -17.93 12.06 -17.59
N GLY A 252 -18.51 11.51 -18.67
CA GLY A 252 -18.96 10.13 -18.74
C GLY A 252 -20.29 9.85 -18.03
N HIS A 253 -20.76 8.64 -18.25
CA HIS A 253 -22.02 8.13 -17.70
C HIS A 253 -21.82 6.73 -17.11
N VAL A 254 -21.93 6.60 -15.79
CA VAL A 254 -21.81 5.32 -15.09
C VAL A 254 -23.16 4.61 -15.05
N LEU A 255 -23.20 3.33 -15.43
CA LEU A 255 -24.29 2.43 -15.10
C LEU A 255 -23.92 1.66 -13.83
N VAL A 256 -24.70 1.81 -12.77
CA VAL A 256 -24.56 1.04 -11.53
C VAL A 256 -25.62 -0.06 -11.55
N VAL A 257 -25.21 -1.33 -11.50
CA VAL A 257 -26.09 -2.49 -11.39
C VAL A 257 -25.90 -3.07 -9.99
N ALA A 258 -26.81 -2.75 -9.08
CA ALA A 258 -26.58 -2.96 -7.65
C ALA A 258 -27.89 -3.02 -6.86
N GLY A 259 -27.82 -3.56 -5.65
CA GLY A 259 -28.92 -3.56 -4.70
C GLY A 259 -29.85 -4.77 -4.80
N SER A 260 -30.36 -5.14 -3.66
CA SER A 260 -31.45 -6.11 -3.44
C SER A 260 -32.15 -5.77 -2.14
N VAL A 261 -33.20 -6.49 -1.77
CA VAL A 261 -33.89 -6.28 -0.50
C VAL A 261 -32.91 -6.37 0.67
N GLY A 262 -32.94 -5.38 1.57
CA GLY A 262 -32.01 -5.26 2.70
C GLY A 262 -30.61 -4.72 2.37
N LYS A 263 -30.26 -4.56 1.07
CA LYS A 263 -28.94 -4.11 0.62
C LYS A 263 -28.98 -2.87 -0.29
N THR A 264 -30.04 -2.10 -0.26
CA THR A 264 -30.19 -0.85 -1.04
C THR A 264 -29.15 0.20 -0.69
N GLY A 265 -28.63 0.18 0.55
CA GLY A 265 -27.55 1.07 1.00
C GLY A 265 -26.28 0.97 0.19
N ALA A 266 -25.91 -0.25 -0.24
CA ALA A 266 -24.75 -0.50 -1.09
C ALA A 266 -24.88 0.19 -2.46
N ALA A 267 -26.09 0.06 -3.09
CA ALA A 267 -26.40 0.73 -4.35
C ALA A 267 -26.34 2.27 -4.23
N ALA A 268 -26.85 2.81 -3.13
CA ALA A 268 -26.80 4.26 -2.87
C ALA A 268 -25.37 4.78 -2.69
N LEU A 269 -24.57 4.13 -1.85
CA LEU A 269 -23.17 4.51 -1.60
C LEU A 269 -22.33 4.45 -2.89
N CYS A 270 -22.45 3.38 -3.67
CA CYS A 270 -21.77 3.22 -4.93
C CYS A 270 -22.14 4.34 -5.92
N SER A 271 -23.46 4.61 -6.07
CA SER A 271 -23.95 5.62 -7.01
C SER A 271 -23.49 7.03 -6.64
N LEU A 272 -23.61 7.41 -5.36
CA LEU A 272 -23.19 8.71 -4.88
C LEU A 272 -21.66 8.88 -4.96
N ALA A 273 -20.89 7.84 -4.67
CA ALA A 273 -19.44 7.88 -4.78
C ALA A 273 -18.97 8.16 -6.23
N ALA A 274 -19.64 7.58 -7.22
CA ALA A 274 -19.34 7.83 -8.64
C ALA A 274 -19.57 9.30 -9.01
N LEU A 275 -20.64 9.93 -8.50
CA LEU A 275 -20.87 11.37 -8.69
C LEU A 275 -19.84 12.23 -7.95
N ARG A 276 -19.51 11.89 -6.69
CA ARG A 276 -18.58 12.66 -5.85
C ARG A 276 -17.18 12.75 -6.43
N VAL A 277 -16.74 11.73 -7.18
CA VAL A 277 -15.43 11.77 -7.87
C VAL A 277 -15.49 12.39 -9.26
N GLY A 278 -16.68 12.84 -9.69
CA GLY A 278 -16.84 13.72 -10.84
C GLY A 278 -17.41 13.08 -12.10
N ALA A 279 -18.01 11.89 -12.04
CA ALA A 279 -18.82 11.39 -13.15
C ALA A 279 -19.93 12.39 -13.50
N GLY A 280 -20.16 12.60 -14.79
CA GLY A 280 -21.16 13.58 -15.24
C GLY A 280 -22.59 13.09 -15.06
N LEU A 281 -22.82 11.79 -15.20
CA LEU A 281 -24.12 11.14 -15.06
C LEU A 281 -23.96 9.77 -14.40
N VAL A 282 -24.95 9.40 -13.56
CA VAL A 282 -25.05 8.06 -12.97
C VAL A 282 -26.48 7.56 -13.12
N THR A 283 -26.63 6.32 -13.61
CA THR A 283 -27.90 5.59 -13.66
C THR A 283 -27.77 4.34 -12.80
N LEU A 284 -28.67 4.18 -11.83
CA LEU A 284 -28.79 3.00 -11.00
C LEU A 284 -29.86 2.07 -11.57
N ALA A 285 -29.47 0.87 -11.96
CA ALA A 285 -30.34 -0.22 -12.36
C ALA A 285 -30.53 -1.17 -11.18
N LEU A 286 -31.77 -1.39 -10.75
CA LEU A 286 -32.10 -2.10 -9.51
C LEU A 286 -33.43 -2.86 -9.64
N PRO A 287 -33.75 -3.78 -8.69
CA PRO A 287 -35.05 -4.45 -8.64
C PRO A 287 -36.21 -3.48 -8.61
N GLU A 288 -37.26 -3.75 -9.40
CA GLU A 288 -38.41 -2.86 -9.60
C GLU A 288 -39.09 -2.45 -8.29
N SER A 289 -39.30 -3.40 -7.38
CA SER A 289 -39.96 -3.14 -6.09
C SER A 289 -39.17 -2.23 -5.13
N LEU A 290 -37.91 -1.92 -5.44
CA LEU A 290 -37.04 -1.07 -4.63
C LEU A 290 -36.87 0.34 -5.22
N ASN A 291 -37.41 0.60 -6.41
CA ASN A 291 -37.21 1.84 -7.14
C ASN A 291 -37.69 3.07 -6.37
N ASP A 292 -38.93 3.07 -5.87
CA ASP A 292 -39.52 4.22 -5.18
C ASP A 292 -38.72 4.62 -3.92
N ALA A 293 -38.23 3.60 -3.19
CA ALA A 293 -37.41 3.84 -2.02
C ALA A 293 -36.05 4.48 -2.39
N MET A 294 -35.51 4.12 -3.55
CA MET A 294 -34.24 4.69 -4.00
C MET A 294 -34.42 6.07 -4.63
N GLU A 295 -35.50 6.35 -5.34
CA GLU A 295 -35.83 7.69 -5.82
C GLU A 295 -36.03 8.68 -4.65
N ALA A 296 -36.66 8.24 -3.58
CA ALA A 296 -36.81 9.06 -2.36
C ALA A 296 -35.46 9.34 -1.66
N LYS A 297 -34.47 8.45 -1.82
CA LYS A 297 -33.14 8.55 -1.17
C LYS A 297 -32.10 9.29 -2.01
N LEU A 298 -32.17 9.20 -3.32
CA LEU A 298 -31.16 9.68 -4.28
C LEU A 298 -31.72 10.82 -5.12
N THR A 299 -31.12 12.00 -5.02
CA THR A 299 -31.60 13.20 -5.72
C THR A 299 -30.98 13.32 -7.12
N GLU A 300 -29.66 13.10 -7.26
CA GLU A 300 -28.93 13.36 -8.50
C GLU A 300 -28.72 12.09 -9.36
N VAL A 301 -29.01 10.91 -8.81
CA VAL A 301 -28.86 9.63 -9.49
C VAL A 301 -30.17 9.26 -10.18
N MET A 302 -30.13 8.98 -11.48
CA MET A 302 -31.26 8.44 -12.21
C MET A 302 -31.45 6.96 -11.86
N THR A 303 -32.68 6.48 -11.81
CA THR A 303 -32.99 5.08 -11.52
C THR A 303 -33.66 4.40 -12.72
N VAL A 304 -33.46 3.07 -12.85
CA VAL A 304 -34.13 2.24 -13.83
C VAL A 304 -34.61 0.96 -13.16
N PRO A 305 -35.94 0.80 -12.99
CA PRO A 305 -36.51 -0.42 -12.43
C PRO A 305 -36.42 -1.59 -13.42
N LEU A 306 -35.94 -2.72 -12.92
CA LEU A 306 -35.68 -3.91 -13.70
C LEU A 306 -36.43 -5.15 -13.15
N PRO A 307 -36.74 -6.15 -13.99
CA PRO A 307 -37.34 -7.41 -13.56
C PRO A 307 -36.57 -8.07 -12.41
N GLU A 308 -37.29 -8.52 -11.41
CA GLU A 308 -36.76 -9.11 -10.18
C GLU A 308 -37.20 -10.56 -9.98
N THR A 309 -36.55 -11.23 -9.04
CA THR A 309 -36.92 -12.56 -8.55
C THR A 309 -37.94 -12.43 -7.40
N GLU A 310 -38.49 -13.54 -6.93
CA GLU A 310 -39.36 -13.58 -5.76
C GLU A 310 -38.66 -13.07 -4.47
N GLU A 311 -37.31 -13.21 -4.42
CA GLU A 311 -36.47 -12.69 -3.34
C GLU A 311 -36.13 -11.20 -3.50
N ARG A 312 -36.72 -10.51 -4.48
CA ARG A 312 -36.48 -9.09 -4.77
C ARG A 312 -35.01 -8.79 -5.05
N THR A 313 -34.38 -9.65 -5.85
CA THR A 313 -33.06 -9.48 -6.45
C THR A 313 -33.22 -9.37 -7.98
N LEU A 314 -32.24 -8.81 -8.69
CA LEU A 314 -32.34 -8.75 -10.15
C LEU A 314 -32.42 -10.16 -10.77
N SER A 315 -33.44 -10.37 -11.61
CA SER A 315 -33.61 -11.64 -12.33
C SER A 315 -32.81 -11.66 -13.64
N ARG A 316 -32.56 -12.84 -14.20
CA ARG A 316 -31.95 -13.00 -15.54
C ARG A 316 -32.74 -12.26 -16.62
N ALA A 317 -34.08 -12.17 -16.51
CA ALA A 317 -34.93 -11.43 -17.44
C ALA A 317 -34.56 -9.92 -17.52
N ALA A 318 -33.91 -9.34 -16.50
CA ALA A 318 -33.42 -7.97 -16.54
C ALA A 318 -32.40 -7.73 -17.67
N LEU A 319 -31.72 -8.76 -18.19
CA LEU A 319 -30.71 -8.62 -19.21
C LEU A 319 -31.26 -7.97 -20.51
N GLU A 320 -32.47 -8.29 -20.89
CA GLU A 320 -33.14 -7.72 -22.09
C GLU A 320 -33.21 -6.19 -22.02
N LYS A 321 -33.46 -5.63 -20.82
CA LYS A 321 -33.47 -4.18 -20.61
C LYS A 321 -32.08 -3.62 -20.34
N LEU A 322 -31.17 -4.39 -19.70
CA LEU A 322 -29.81 -3.94 -19.35
C LEU A 322 -28.89 -3.78 -20.57
N LEU A 323 -28.97 -4.69 -21.56
CA LEU A 323 -28.09 -4.61 -22.72
C LEU A 323 -28.27 -3.32 -23.54
N PRO A 324 -29.47 -2.85 -23.85
CA PRO A 324 -29.67 -1.55 -24.49
C PRO A 324 -29.20 -0.38 -23.60
N LEU A 325 -29.30 -0.50 -22.28
CA LEU A 325 -28.83 0.55 -21.36
C LEU A 325 -27.32 0.75 -21.39
N LEU A 326 -26.54 -0.20 -21.89
CA LEU A 326 -25.08 -0.03 -22.05
C LEU A 326 -24.74 1.02 -23.12
N GLU A 327 -25.64 1.29 -24.05
CA GLU A 327 -25.44 2.31 -25.07
C GLU A 327 -25.31 3.70 -24.43
N GLY A 328 -24.29 4.45 -24.82
CA GLY A 328 -23.99 5.77 -24.26
C GLY A 328 -23.43 5.76 -22.83
N LYS A 329 -23.18 4.59 -22.23
CA LYS A 329 -22.46 4.47 -20.96
C LYS A 329 -20.95 4.35 -21.20
N THR A 330 -20.17 4.84 -20.26
CA THR A 330 -18.71 4.85 -20.35
C THR A 330 -18.04 3.94 -19.32
N ALA A 331 -18.76 3.50 -18.29
CA ALA A 331 -18.32 2.49 -17.32
C ALA A 331 -19.54 1.81 -16.67
N VAL A 332 -19.34 0.60 -16.17
CA VAL A 332 -20.31 -0.15 -15.36
C VAL A 332 -19.73 -0.45 -13.99
N ALA A 333 -20.48 -0.18 -12.92
CA ALA A 333 -20.25 -0.70 -11.58
C ALA A 333 -21.25 -1.86 -11.34
N LEU A 334 -20.74 -3.04 -11.02
CA LEU A 334 -21.56 -4.26 -10.93
C LEU A 334 -21.25 -5.00 -9.63
N GLY A 335 -22.28 -5.33 -8.84
CA GLY A 335 -22.10 -6.26 -7.75
C GLY A 335 -22.52 -5.82 -6.36
N PRO A 336 -22.34 -4.56 -5.94
CA PRO A 336 -22.72 -4.12 -4.60
C PRO A 336 -24.14 -4.52 -4.22
N GLY A 337 -24.29 -5.44 -3.28
CA GLY A 337 -25.59 -5.87 -2.76
C GLY A 337 -26.51 -6.59 -3.73
N LEU A 338 -26.02 -7.23 -4.79
CA LEU A 338 -26.85 -7.92 -5.80
C LEU A 338 -27.49 -9.23 -5.32
N SER A 339 -26.91 -9.88 -4.30
CA SER A 339 -27.25 -11.25 -3.91
C SER A 339 -26.61 -12.32 -4.80
N THR A 340 -26.62 -13.55 -4.31
CA THR A 340 -26.10 -14.75 -5.01
C THR A 340 -27.21 -15.68 -5.49
N HIS A 341 -28.43 -15.17 -5.68
CA HIS A 341 -29.53 -15.95 -6.24
C HIS A 341 -29.15 -16.48 -7.64
N PRO A 342 -29.44 -17.74 -7.99
CA PRO A 342 -29.01 -18.35 -9.26
C PRO A 342 -29.36 -17.52 -10.50
N SER A 343 -30.54 -16.91 -10.53
CA SER A 343 -30.99 -16.04 -11.64
C SER A 343 -30.13 -14.77 -11.75
N THR A 344 -29.75 -14.17 -10.60
CA THR A 344 -28.86 -13.01 -10.54
C THR A 344 -27.44 -13.38 -10.96
N VAL A 345 -26.94 -14.54 -10.55
CA VAL A 345 -25.63 -15.07 -10.99
C VAL A 345 -25.57 -15.23 -12.51
N ALA A 346 -26.64 -15.78 -13.12
CA ALA A 346 -26.74 -15.91 -14.59
C ALA A 346 -26.73 -14.53 -15.25
N LEU A 347 -27.49 -13.57 -14.74
CA LEU A 347 -27.50 -12.18 -15.22
C LEU A 347 -26.10 -11.56 -15.21
N VAL A 348 -25.36 -11.68 -14.09
CA VAL A 348 -24.00 -11.13 -13.95
C VAL A 348 -23.07 -11.70 -15.02
N TRP A 349 -23.08 -13.00 -15.23
CA TRP A 349 -22.26 -13.65 -16.25
C TRP A 349 -22.57 -13.17 -17.67
N GLU A 350 -23.84 -13.12 -18.02
CA GLU A 350 -24.26 -12.72 -19.35
C GLU A 350 -23.97 -11.24 -19.62
N LEU A 351 -24.14 -10.39 -18.60
CA LEU A 351 -23.80 -8.97 -18.69
C LEU A 351 -22.28 -8.76 -18.86
N VAL A 352 -21.45 -9.42 -18.06
CA VAL A 352 -19.98 -9.32 -18.14
C VAL A 352 -19.47 -9.82 -19.50
N ALA A 353 -20.05 -10.90 -20.03
CA ALA A 353 -19.68 -11.44 -21.34
C ALA A 353 -20.10 -10.53 -22.51
N ALA A 354 -21.22 -9.83 -22.39
CA ALA A 354 -21.77 -8.96 -23.42
C ALA A 354 -21.16 -7.55 -23.45
N ALA A 355 -20.69 -7.05 -22.30
CA ALA A 355 -20.16 -5.70 -22.18
C ALA A 355 -18.92 -5.46 -23.08
N ARG A 356 -18.78 -4.23 -23.56
CA ARG A 356 -17.63 -3.76 -24.35
C ARG A 356 -16.98 -2.51 -23.77
N ILE A 357 -17.54 -1.97 -22.69
CA ILE A 357 -17.06 -0.83 -21.95
C ILE A 357 -16.47 -1.31 -20.62
N PRO A 358 -15.60 -0.52 -19.95
CA PRO A 358 -14.99 -0.90 -18.68
C PRO A 358 -16.01 -1.32 -17.61
N LEU A 359 -15.71 -2.44 -16.92
CA LEU A 359 -16.51 -2.94 -15.79
C LEU A 359 -15.67 -2.92 -14.51
N VAL A 360 -16.26 -2.41 -13.44
CA VAL A 360 -15.78 -2.58 -12.05
C VAL A 360 -16.71 -3.57 -11.37
N VAL A 361 -16.20 -4.75 -11.01
CA VAL A 361 -16.99 -5.84 -10.40
C VAL A 361 -16.52 -6.05 -8.98
N ASP A 362 -17.47 -5.98 -8.04
CA ASP A 362 -17.23 -6.11 -6.60
C ASP A 362 -18.24 -7.05 -5.92
N ALA A 363 -17.95 -7.43 -4.70
CA ALA A 363 -18.87 -8.10 -3.77
C ALA A 363 -19.62 -9.30 -4.39
N ASP A 364 -20.96 -9.25 -4.41
CA ASP A 364 -21.79 -10.33 -4.96
C ASP A 364 -21.54 -10.56 -6.46
N GLY A 365 -21.07 -9.53 -7.20
CA GLY A 365 -20.60 -9.67 -8.57
C GLY A 365 -19.39 -10.60 -8.67
N ILE A 366 -18.40 -10.45 -7.78
CA ILE A 366 -17.22 -11.34 -7.71
C ILE A 366 -17.66 -12.76 -7.30
N ASN A 367 -18.56 -12.88 -6.32
CA ASN A 367 -19.08 -14.18 -5.90
C ASN A 367 -19.77 -14.90 -7.06
N ALA A 368 -20.50 -14.17 -7.93
CA ALA A 368 -21.12 -14.73 -9.13
C ALA A 368 -20.08 -15.24 -10.14
N LEU A 369 -18.90 -14.62 -10.22
CA LEU A 369 -17.81 -15.03 -11.12
C LEU A 369 -17.00 -16.23 -10.59
N ALA A 370 -17.19 -16.67 -9.34
CA ALA A 370 -16.50 -17.83 -8.77
C ALA A 370 -16.74 -19.09 -9.63
N HIS A 371 -15.75 -19.99 -9.64
CA HIS A 371 -15.76 -21.27 -10.36
C HIS A 371 -15.76 -21.18 -11.91
N ARG A 372 -15.59 -19.99 -12.50
CA ARG A 372 -15.52 -19.80 -13.96
C ARG A 372 -14.39 -18.87 -14.41
N LEU A 373 -13.29 -18.84 -13.67
CA LEU A 373 -12.14 -17.95 -13.93
C LEU A 373 -11.60 -18.02 -15.35
N GLU A 374 -11.53 -19.23 -15.95
CA GLU A 374 -11.04 -19.39 -17.32
C GLU A 374 -11.87 -18.62 -18.35
N ALA A 375 -13.15 -18.40 -18.06
CA ALA A 375 -14.02 -17.62 -18.92
C ALA A 375 -13.69 -16.11 -18.85
N LEU A 376 -13.10 -15.61 -17.74
CA LEU A 376 -12.71 -14.21 -17.62
C LEU A 376 -11.64 -13.82 -18.63
N GLY A 377 -10.70 -14.71 -18.94
CA GLY A 377 -9.67 -14.47 -19.95
C GLY A 377 -10.20 -14.26 -21.38
N LYS A 378 -11.48 -14.55 -21.61
CA LYS A 378 -12.18 -14.35 -22.89
C LYS A 378 -12.97 -13.03 -22.94
N ILE A 379 -13.09 -12.33 -21.82
CA ILE A 379 -13.77 -11.03 -21.75
C ILE A 379 -12.94 -9.99 -22.51
N THR A 380 -13.58 -9.28 -23.41
CA THR A 380 -12.92 -8.26 -24.24
C THR A 380 -12.99 -6.86 -23.64
N ALA A 381 -13.95 -6.60 -22.75
CA ALA A 381 -14.06 -5.35 -22.02
C ALA A 381 -12.95 -5.24 -20.97
N PRO A 382 -12.40 -4.03 -20.73
CA PRO A 382 -11.51 -3.81 -19.62
C PRO A 382 -12.21 -4.17 -18.29
N LEU A 383 -11.65 -5.13 -17.55
CA LEU A 383 -12.24 -5.66 -16.33
C LEU A 383 -11.41 -5.28 -15.10
N VAL A 384 -12.05 -4.67 -14.11
CA VAL A 384 -11.48 -4.36 -12.80
C VAL A 384 -12.21 -5.18 -11.76
N LEU A 385 -11.51 -6.05 -11.05
CA LEU A 385 -12.04 -6.82 -9.92
C LEU A 385 -11.52 -6.24 -8.61
N THR A 386 -12.40 -6.10 -7.61
CA THR A 386 -12.05 -5.50 -6.31
C THR A 386 -12.24 -6.47 -5.13
N PRO A 387 -11.69 -7.70 -5.16
CA PRO A 387 -11.90 -8.67 -4.11
C PRO A 387 -11.23 -8.28 -2.80
N HIS A 388 -11.87 -8.58 -1.66
CA HIS A 388 -11.16 -8.77 -0.40
C HIS A 388 -10.51 -10.18 -0.37
N PRO A 389 -9.57 -10.47 0.56
CA PRO A 389 -8.86 -11.77 0.54
C PRO A 389 -9.77 -13.00 0.54
N GLY A 390 -10.92 -12.96 1.23
CA GLY A 390 -11.89 -14.06 1.24
C GLY A 390 -12.64 -14.23 -0.08
N GLU A 391 -12.94 -13.16 -0.81
CA GLU A 391 -13.51 -13.21 -2.16
C GLU A 391 -12.51 -13.78 -3.15
N LEU A 392 -11.25 -13.32 -3.10
CA LEU A 392 -10.19 -13.83 -3.96
C LEU A 392 -9.89 -15.31 -3.67
N SER A 393 -9.89 -15.71 -2.41
CA SER A 393 -9.74 -17.10 -1.96
C SER A 393 -10.81 -18.02 -2.59
N ARG A 394 -12.07 -17.60 -2.57
CA ARG A 394 -13.18 -18.33 -3.24
C ARG A 394 -13.01 -18.36 -4.75
N LEU A 395 -12.66 -17.22 -5.34
CA LEU A 395 -12.47 -17.08 -6.79
C LEU A 395 -11.36 -18.01 -7.30
N LEU A 396 -10.25 -18.14 -6.55
CA LEU A 396 -9.09 -18.96 -6.93
C LEU A 396 -9.13 -20.40 -6.40
N THR A 397 -10.05 -20.71 -5.50
CA THR A 397 -10.11 -22.01 -4.78
C THR A 397 -8.80 -22.29 -4.01
N VAL A 398 -8.27 -21.29 -3.31
CA VAL A 398 -7.07 -21.37 -2.44
C VAL A 398 -7.40 -20.92 -1.01
N GLY A 399 -6.49 -21.13 -0.06
CA GLY A 399 -6.69 -20.66 1.32
C GLY A 399 -6.64 -19.13 1.45
N THR A 400 -7.49 -18.54 2.30
CA THR A 400 -7.44 -17.10 2.59
C THR A 400 -6.09 -16.69 3.20
N GLN A 401 -5.48 -17.57 4.00
CA GLN A 401 -4.16 -17.34 4.57
C GLN A 401 -3.09 -17.24 3.47
N GLU A 402 -3.12 -18.11 2.47
CA GLU A 402 -2.21 -18.07 1.33
C GLU A 402 -2.32 -16.74 0.57
N VAL A 403 -3.56 -16.26 0.34
CA VAL A 403 -3.80 -14.95 -0.27
C VAL A 403 -3.18 -13.82 0.55
N GLN A 404 -3.31 -13.87 1.88
CA GLN A 404 -2.75 -12.85 2.78
C GLN A 404 -1.22 -12.88 2.82
N GLU A 405 -0.62 -14.06 2.82
CA GLU A 405 0.83 -14.23 2.85
C GLU A 405 1.51 -13.84 1.54
N GLN A 406 0.80 -13.98 0.42
CA GLN A 406 1.34 -13.77 -0.94
C GLN A 406 0.59 -12.68 -1.71
N ARG A 407 0.14 -11.61 -1.04
CA ARG A 407 -0.73 -10.57 -1.63
C ARG A 407 -0.21 -10.03 -2.97
N VAL A 408 1.06 -9.64 -3.04
CA VAL A 408 1.68 -9.06 -4.24
C VAL A 408 1.81 -10.11 -5.36
N PRO A 409 2.46 -11.28 -5.18
CA PRO A 409 2.62 -12.25 -6.26
C PRO A 409 1.30 -12.84 -6.74
N ILE A 410 0.33 -13.10 -5.84
CA ILE A 410 -1.00 -13.59 -6.25
C ILE A 410 -1.73 -12.54 -7.07
N ALA A 411 -1.76 -11.28 -6.62
CA ALA A 411 -2.44 -10.22 -7.35
C ALA A 411 -1.84 -10.04 -8.76
N GLN A 412 -0.51 -10.01 -8.86
CA GLN A 412 0.20 -9.90 -10.12
C GLN A 412 -0.10 -11.06 -11.08
N LYS A 413 -0.03 -12.30 -10.55
CA LYS A 413 -0.32 -13.51 -11.34
C LYS A 413 -1.75 -13.53 -11.89
N VAL A 414 -2.74 -13.21 -11.04
CA VAL A 414 -4.15 -13.17 -11.44
C VAL A 414 -4.38 -12.11 -12.52
N ALA A 415 -3.87 -10.90 -12.32
CA ALA A 415 -4.02 -9.80 -13.27
C ALA A 415 -3.46 -10.17 -14.66
N GLN A 416 -2.25 -10.77 -14.71
CA GLN A 416 -1.62 -11.18 -15.94
C GLN A 416 -2.32 -12.37 -16.60
N THR A 417 -2.68 -13.41 -15.81
CA THR A 417 -3.25 -14.65 -16.34
C THR A 417 -4.61 -14.41 -16.99
N TYR A 418 -5.44 -13.55 -16.39
CA TYR A 418 -6.81 -13.30 -16.84
C TYR A 418 -6.98 -11.97 -17.58
N ASN A 419 -5.89 -11.26 -17.85
CA ASN A 419 -5.86 -9.98 -18.55
C ASN A 419 -6.84 -8.95 -17.94
N LEU A 420 -6.77 -8.76 -16.63
CA LEU A 420 -7.64 -7.86 -15.87
C LEU A 420 -6.83 -7.00 -14.87
N THR A 421 -7.42 -5.92 -14.39
CA THR A 421 -6.87 -5.17 -13.26
C THR A 421 -7.45 -5.74 -11.95
N LEU A 422 -6.58 -6.12 -11.03
CA LEU A 422 -6.97 -6.63 -9.72
C LEU A 422 -6.69 -5.61 -8.61
N VAL A 423 -7.70 -5.28 -7.83
CA VAL A 423 -7.60 -4.45 -6.62
C VAL A 423 -7.83 -5.35 -5.40
N LEU A 424 -6.78 -5.93 -4.85
CA LEU A 424 -6.85 -6.77 -3.66
C LEU A 424 -6.97 -5.92 -2.40
N LYS A 425 -8.21 -5.79 -1.92
CA LYS A 425 -8.57 -4.96 -0.74
C LYS A 425 -7.89 -5.45 0.55
N GLY A 426 -7.80 -4.56 1.53
CA GLY A 426 -7.24 -4.78 2.86
C GLY A 426 -6.22 -3.70 3.24
N ALA A 427 -5.64 -3.81 4.44
CA ALA A 427 -4.56 -2.92 4.85
C ALA A 427 -3.43 -2.97 3.82
N ARG A 428 -3.06 -1.79 3.28
CA ARG A 428 -2.17 -1.68 2.13
C ARG A 428 -2.76 -2.39 0.90
N THR A 429 -3.88 -1.88 0.39
CA THR A 429 -4.51 -2.41 -0.84
C THR A 429 -3.49 -2.52 -1.97
N VAL A 430 -3.51 -3.67 -2.67
CA VAL A 430 -2.61 -3.97 -3.78
C VAL A 430 -3.38 -3.85 -5.09
N VAL A 431 -2.88 -3.05 -6.02
CA VAL A 431 -3.41 -2.89 -7.39
C VAL A 431 -2.44 -3.53 -8.36
N ALA A 432 -2.89 -4.53 -9.10
CA ALA A 432 -2.09 -5.21 -10.11
C ALA A 432 -2.70 -5.03 -11.50
N SER A 433 -1.88 -4.64 -12.48
CA SER A 433 -2.29 -4.45 -13.87
C SER A 433 -2.03 -5.70 -14.71
N PRO A 434 -2.72 -5.88 -15.85
CA PRO A 434 -2.47 -7.00 -16.76
C PRO A 434 -1.05 -6.99 -17.35
N LYS A 435 -0.35 -5.84 -17.33
CA LYS A 435 1.05 -5.70 -17.75
C LYS A 435 2.05 -6.15 -16.68
N GLY A 436 1.57 -6.59 -15.51
CA GLY A 436 2.41 -7.06 -14.41
C GLY A 436 2.92 -5.96 -13.47
N GLN A 437 2.59 -4.71 -13.70
CA GLN A 437 2.88 -3.64 -12.75
C GLN A 437 2.00 -3.79 -11.52
N VAL A 438 2.58 -3.53 -10.34
CA VAL A 438 1.87 -3.64 -9.06
C VAL A 438 2.09 -2.36 -8.26
N ALA A 439 1.01 -1.83 -7.68
CA ALA A 439 1.08 -0.69 -6.77
C ALA A 439 0.53 -1.06 -5.39
N ILE A 440 1.21 -0.60 -4.34
CA ILE A 440 0.74 -0.68 -2.95
C ILE A 440 0.17 0.69 -2.56
N ASN A 441 -1.06 0.71 -2.09
CA ASN A 441 -1.67 1.93 -1.57
C ASN A 441 -1.27 2.16 -0.10
N PRO A 442 -0.63 3.30 0.24
CA PRO A 442 -0.23 3.61 1.60
C PRO A 442 -1.37 4.20 2.46
N THR A 443 -2.45 4.70 1.84
CA THR A 443 -3.55 5.38 2.54
C THR A 443 -4.59 4.41 3.09
N GLY A 444 -5.37 4.87 4.06
CA GLY A 444 -6.40 4.12 4.74
C GLY A 444 -6.01 3.71 6.15
N ASN A 445 -7.00 3.51 7.00
CA ASN A 445 -6.86 3.23 8.42
C ASN A 445 -7.83 2.12 8.87
N PRO A 446 -7.66 1.58 10.10
CA PRO A 446 -8.51 0.49 10.62
C PRO A 446 -10.01 0.82 10.71
N GLY A 447 -10.40 2.09 10.85
CA GLY A 447 -11.80 2.52 10.86
C GLY A 447 -12.57 2.21 9.57
N MET A 448 -11.83 2.01 8.47
CA MET A 448 -12.43 1.60 7.20
C MET A 448 -12.90 0.13 7.19
N ALA A 449 -12.64 -0.64 8.25
CA ALA A 449 -13.15 -2.00 8.42
C ALA A 449 -14.62 -2.00 8.89
N THR A 450 -15.47 -1.27 8.16
CA THR A 450 -16.91 -1.15 8.37
C THR A 450 -17.69 -1.39 7.09
N ALA A 451 -18.96 -1.77 7.20
CA ALA A 451 -19.81 -2.07 6.04
C ALA A 451 -19.99 -0.85 5.14
N GLY A 452 -20.00 -1.07 3.83
CA GLY A 452 -20.26 -0.04 2.83
C GLY A 452 -19.01 0.66 2.28
N THR A 453 -17.85 0.58 2.93
CA THR A 453 -16.61 1.21 2.43
C THR A 453 -16.16 0.61 1.09
N GLY A 454 -16.34 -0.70 0.88
CA GLY A 454 -16.12 -1.35 -0.42
C GLY A 454 -17.05 -0.83 -1.51
N ASP A 455 -18.33 -0.60 -1.18
CA ASP A 455 -19.31 -0.07 -2.13
C ASP A 455 -18.95 1.35 -2.58
N VAL A 456 -18.44 2.17 -1.64
CA VAL A 456 -17.88 3.50 -1.97
C VAL A 456 -16.68 3.36 -2.92
N LEU A 457 -15.75 2.43 -2.67
CA LEU A 457 -14.60 2.18 -3.55
C LEU A 457 -15.05 1.83 -4.97
N THR A 458 -16.04 0.94 -5.10
CA THR A 458 -16.59 0.53 -6.40
C THR A 458 -17.12 1.72 -7.18
N GLY A 459 -17.87 2.61 -6.51
CA GLY A 459 -18.37 3.85 -7.11
C GLY A 459 -17.25 4.83 -7.49
N VAL A 460 -16.25 5.00 -6.62
CA VAL A 460 -15.07 5.84 -6.89
C VAL A 460 -14.34 5.37 -8.15
N LEU A 461 -14.08 4.08 -8.27
CA LEU A 461 -13.40 3.51 -9.43
C LEU A 461 -14.21 3.69 -10.70
N ALA A 462 -15.49 3.31 -10.68
CA ALA A 462 -16.37 3.46 -11.85
C ALA A 462 -16.52 4.93 -12.28
N GLY A 463 -16.66 5.85 -11.31
CA GLY A 463 -16.77 7.28 -11.58
C GLY A 463 -15.53 7.91 -12.18
N LEU A 464 -14.32 7.48 -11.74
CA LEU A 464 -13.06 7.95 -12.33
C LEU A 464 -12.82 7.35 -13.71
N ILE A 465 -13.09 6.06 -13.89
CA ILE A 465 -12.94 5.36 -15.18
C ILE A 465 -13.89 5.95 -16.22
N ALA A 466 -15.12 6.27 -15.84
CA ALA A 466 -16.13 6.83 -16.74
C ALA A 466 -15.68 8.15 -17.40
N GLN A 467 -14.82 8.93 -16.73
CA GLN A 467 -14.28 10.17 -17.25
C GLN A 467 -13.21 9.96 -18.34
N GLY A 468 -12.89 8.71 -18.69
CA GLY A 468 -11.89 8.39 -19.71
C GLY A 468 -10.44 8.58 -19.27
N GLY A 469 -9.52 8.36 -20.19
CA GLY A 469 -8.09 8.41 -19.97
C GLY A 469 -7.49 7.03 -19.64
N ASP A 470 -6.29 7.01 -19.04
CA ASP A 470 -5.58 5.77 -18.71
C ASP A 470 -6.27 5.03 -17.56
N LEU A 471 -6.70 3.78 -17.83
CA LEU A 471 -7.44 2.95 -16.88
C LEU A 471 -6.61 2.66 -15.62
N ASP A 472 -5.34 2.31 -15.78
CA ASP A 472 -4.47 1.95 -14.66
C ASP A 472 -4.27 3.16 -13.72
N LEU A 473 -4.01 4.33 -14.28
CA LEU A 473 -3.92 5.58 -13.53
C LEU A 473 -5.23 5.87 -12.76
N LYS A 474 -6.40 5.70 -13.41
CA LYS A 474 -7.71 5.95 -12.79
C LYS A 474 -7.99 4.99 -11.62
N VAL A 475 -7.65 3.70 -11.79
CA VAL A 475 -7.80 2.70 -10.71
C VAL A 475 -6.87 3.01 -9.54
N ARG A 476 -5.59 3.30 -9.78
CA ARG A 476 -4.61 3.67 -8.74
C ARG A 476 -5.06 4.92 -7.99
N ALA A 477 -5.48 5.95 -8.71
CA ALA A 477 -5.99 7.18 -8.13
C ALA A 477 -7.24 6.94 -7.28
N GLY A 478 -8.17 6.10 -7.75
CA GLY A 478 -9.39 5.76 -7.01
C GLY A 478 -9.11 5.06 -5.70
N VAL A 479 -8.19 4.08 -5.70
CA VAL A 479 -7.77 3.37 -4.49
C VAL A 479 -7.08 4.32 -3.51
N TYR A 480 -6.20 5.19 -3.99
CA TYR A 480 -5.51 6.19 -3.17
C TYR A 480 -6.49 7.18 -2.54
N LEU A 481 -7.39 7.76 -3.34
CA LEU A 481 -8.42 8.70 -2.86
C LEU A 481 -9.34 8.08 -1.81
N HIS A 482 -9.77 6.86 -2.05
CA HIS A 482 -10.65 6.14 -1.13
C HIS A 482 -9.99 5.97 0.24
N GLY A 483 -8.71 5.55 0.27
CA GLY A 483 -7.96 5.46 1.52
C GLY A 483 -7.74 6.82 2.17
N LEU A 484 -7.35 7.85 1.40
CA LEU A 484 -7.14 9.21 1.90
C LEU A 484 -8.44 9.82 2.47
N ALA A 485 -9.58 9.58 1.82
CA ALA A 485 -10.88 10.03 2.34
C ALA A 485 -11.22 9.33 3.67
N GLY A 486 -10.85 8.05 3.81
CA GLY A 486 -10.97 7.32 5.07
C GLY A 486 -10.06 7.90 6.17
N ASP A 487 -8.83 8.28 5.84
CA ASP A 487 -7.90 8.91 6.78
C ASP A 487 -8.45 10.28 7.26
N LEU A 488 -8.97 11.08 6.34
CA LEU A 488 -9.63 12.35 6.65
C LEU A 488 -10.89 12.19 7.53
N ALA A 489 -11.66 11.12 7.32
CA ALA A 489 -12.81 10.82 8.14
C ALA A 489 -12.40 10.41 9.57
N ALA A 490 -11.38 9.55 9.69
CA ALA A 490 -10.85 9.15 10.99
C ALA A 490 -10.19 10.31 11.75
N GLU A 491 -9.51 11.21 11.06
CA GLU A 491 -8.93 12.43 11.64
C GLU A 491 -10.03 13.34 12.24
N ALA A 492 -11.18 13.42 11.57
CA ALA A 492 -12.29 14.27 12.02
C ALA A 492 -13.17 13.63 13.10
N LEU A 493 -13.35 12.30 13.10
CA LEU A 493 -14.34 11.59 13.90
C LEU A 493 -13.76 10.56 14.87
N THR A 494 -12.64 9.99 14.60
CA THR A 494 -11.94 8.82 15.11
C THR A 494 -12.17 7.57 14.25
N ALA A 495 -11.24 6.62 14.31
CA ALA A 495 -11.34 5.36 13.55
C ALA A 495 -12.54 4.49 13.98
N GLU A 496 -12.96 4.58 15.25
CA GLU A 496 -14.05 3.78 15.81
C GLU A 496 -15.42 4.32 15.41
N ALA A 497 -15.55 5.64 15.17
CA ALA A 497 -16.85 6.29 14.96
C ALA A 497 -17.18 6.51 13.48
N MET A 498 -16.20 6.41 12.57
CA MET A 498 -16.42 6.67 11.14
C MET A 498 -17.28 5.60 10.46
N LEU A 499 -18.13 6.03 9.56
CA LEU A 499 -18.95 5.20 8.69
C LEU A 499 -18.56 5.38 7.21
N ALA A 500 -19.07 4.52 6.33
CA ALA A 500 -18.87 4.66 4.89
C ALA A 500 -19.41 5.98 4.31
N GLY A 501 -20.48 6.51 4.90
CA GLY A 501 -21.03 7.82 4.55
C GLY A 501 -20.07 8.97 4.83
N ASP A 502 -19.35 8.92 5.96
CA ASP A 502 -18.37 9.95 6.31
C ASP A 502 -17.19 9.95 5.34
N LEU A 503 -16.73 8.75 4.93
CA LEU A 503 -15.70 8.61 3.90
C LEU A 503 -16.18 9.24 2.57
N LEU A 504 -17.43 8.95 2.18
CA LEU A 504 -18.04 9.52 0.97
C LEU A 504 -18.03 11.07 1.00
N GLU A 505 -18.33 11.67 2.14
CA GLU A 505 -18.32 13.13 2.33
C GLU A 505 -16.91 13.74 2.26
N ARG A 506 -15.87 12.97 2.57
CA ARG A 506 -14.45 13.42 2.51
C ARG A 506 -13.81 13.29 1.14
N LEU A 507 -14.44 12.62 0.16
CA LEU A 507 -13.90 12.52 -1.19
C LEU A 507 -13.55 13.86 -1.83
N PRO A 508 -14.36 14.94 -1.74
CA PRO A 508 -14.01 16.24 -2.30
C PRO A 508 -12.74 16.84 -1.70
N GLU A 509 -12.53 16.66 -0.39
CA GLU A 509 -11.31 17.13 0.29
C GLU A 509 -10.09 16.30 -0.13
N ALA A 510 -10.22 14.98 -0.23
CA ALA A 510 -9.17 14.09 -0.72
C ALA A 510 -8.71 14.48 -2.13
N ILE A 511 -9.64 14.76 -3.05
CA ILE A 511 -9.33 15.26 -4.41
C ILE A 511 -8.57 16.58 -4.33
N ARG A 512 -8.98 17.51 -3.47
CA ARG A 512 -8.31 18.81 -3.32
C ARG A 512 -6.88 18.64 -2.84
N ARG A 513 -6.62 17.76 -1.85
CA ARG A 513 -5.27 17.45 -1.34
C ARG A 513 -4.38 16.86 -2.43
N VAL A 514 -4.89 15.89 -3.19
CA VAL A 514 -4.16 15.27 -4.31
C VAL A 514 -3.82 16.29 -5.40
N LYS A 515 -4.78 17.11 -5.80
CA LYS A 515 -4.53 18.15 -6.81
C LYS A 515 -3.52 19.20 -6.34
N GLY A 516 -3.49 19.52 -5.05
CA GLY A 516 -2.52 20.45 -4.46
C GLY A 516 -1.11 19.87 -4.35
N ALA A 517 -0.96 18.55 -4.39
CA ALA A 517 0.35 17.87 -4.37
C ALA A 517 0.97 17.72 -5.77
N ALA A 518 0.25 18.08 -6.86
CA ALA A 518 0.82 18.07 -8.19
C ALA A 518 2.01 19.05 -8.24
N PRO A 519 3.17 18.68 -8.82
CA PRO A 519 4.26 19.63 -9.03
C PRO A 519 3.73 20.81 -9.83
N ALA A 520 4.07 22.03 -9.39
CA ALA A 520 3.75 23.23 -10.16
C ALA A 520 4.22 23.02 -11.61
N ARG A 521 3.32 23.12 -12.59
CA ARG A 521 3.69 22.98 -14.00
C ARG A 521 4.86 23.91 -14.26
N ALA A 522 5.99 23.37 -14.74
CA ALA A 522 7.01 24.19 -15.36
C ALA A 522 6.31 25.08 -16.40
N PRO A 523 6.59 26.40 -16.44
CA PRO A 523 6.00 27.25 -17.44
C PRO A 523 6.32 26.65 -18.81
N SER A 524 5.28 26.45 -19.65
CA SER A 524 5.44 25.99 -21.02
C SER A 524 6.43 26.93 -21.67
N ALA A 525 7.60 26.40 -22.07
CA ALA A 525 8.51 27.14 -22.94
C ALA A 525 7.72 27.45 -24.21
N GLY A 526 7.40 28.75 -24.39
CA GLY A 526 6.78 29.33 -25.58
C GLY A 526 7.73 29.29 -26.78
#